data_5cde12bb9ba055d65e791b3cefb0546a
#
_entry.id   5cde12bb9ba055d65e791b3cefb0546a
#
_cell.length_a   1.000
_cell.length_b   1.000
_cell.length_c   1.000
_cell.angle_alpha   90.00
_cell.angle_beta   90.00
_cell.angle_gamma   90.00
#
_symmetry.space_group_name_H-M   'P 1'
#
loop_
_entity.id
_entity.type
_entity.pdbx_description
1 polymer ?
#
loop_
_entity_poly.entity_id
_entity_poly.type
_entity_poly.pdbx_seq_one_letter_code
_entity_poly.pdbx_strand_id
1 'polypeptide(L)'
;MSGPGATSEPVPTPEELERLAAAAEAAISLAGDRAAWDALRVAWIGARSGRLKELQALVPKAPDKRAFGAAFNALRLRIEAALAARDAEIGRLEEEARLRATRIDVTLPGRRPASGSLHPVTLVSREIEAVFRSLGYSVAEGPEI
;
A
#
# COMPACT_ATOMS: atom_id res chain seq x y z
N MET A 1 -11.08 37.60 44.08
CA MET A 1 -10.37 36.42 43.49
C MET A 1 -10.79 36.33 42.05
N SER A 2 -9.99 36.91 41.15
CA SER A 2 -10.25 36.95 39.72
C SER A 2 -9.77 35.63 39.12
N GLY A 3 -10.68 34.88 38.52
CA GLY A 3 -10.38 33.67 37.76
C GLY A 3 -9.57 34.00 36.49
N PRO A 4 -8.70 33.10 36.03
CA PRO A 4 -7.88 33.30 34.83
C PRO A 4 -8.83 33.36 33.62
N GLY A 5 -8.75 34.46 32.88
CA GLY A 5 -9.50 34.67 31.65
C GLY A 5 -9.25 33.57 30.66
N ALA A 6 -10.31 32.91 30.21
CA ALA A 6 -10.28 32.04 29.06
C ALA A 6 -9.78 32.85 27.86
N THR A 7 -8.59 32.60 27.42
CA THR A 7 -8.03 33.13 26.17
C THR A 7 -8.90 32.52 25.06
N SER A 8 -9.92 33.23 24.61
CA SER A 8 -10.69 32.81 23.43
C SER A 8 -9.76 32.96 22.23
N GLU A 9 -9.25 31.84 21.73
CA GLU A 9 -8.55 31.85 20.45
C GLU A 9 -9.46 32.54 19.40
N PRO A 10 -8.92 33.49 18.65
CA PRO A 10 -9.71 34.17 17.63
C PRO A 10 -10.18 33.16 16.59
N VAL A 11 -11.46 33.20 16.26
CA VAL A 11 -12.04 32.35 15.21
C VAL A 11 -11.36 32.72 13.89
N PRO A 12 -10.70 31.81 13.18
CA PRO A 12 -9.99 32.13 11.95
C PRO A 12 -10.96 32.58 10.86
N THR A 13 -10.51 33.54 10.06
CA THR A 13 -11.29 34.04 8.91
C THR A 13 -11.27 32.99 7.77
N PRO A 14 -12.21 33.01 6.82
CA PRO A 14 -12.19 32.14 5.64
C PRO A 14 -10.88 32.22 4.86
N GLU A 15 -10.28 33.42 4.75
CA GLU A 15 -8.98 33.60 4.10
C GLU A 15 -7.82 32.93 4.85
N GLU A 16 -7.87 32.92 6.17
CA GLU A 16 -6.89 32.22 7.01
C GLU A 16 -7.03 30.69 6.86
N LEU A 17 -8.27 30.19 6.71
CA LEU A 17 -8.49 28.78 6.42
C LEU A 17 -7.93 28.36 5.05
N GLU A 18 -8.03 29.22 4.03
CA GLU A 18 -7.41 28.98 2.74
C GLU A 18 -5.87 28.94 2.81
N ARG A 19 -5.28 29.86 3.56
CA ARG A 19 -3.83 29.86 3.80
C ARG A 19 -3.38 28.60 4.55
N LEU A 20 -4.15 28.17 5.53
CA LEU A 20 -3.91 26.93 6.26
C LEU A 20 -4.01 25.71 5.34
N ALA A 21 -4.98 25.68 4.41
CA ALA A 21 -5.09 24.62 3.43
C ALA A 21 -3.85 24.53 2.54
N ALA A 22 -3.42 25.66 1.98
CA ALA A 22 -2.24 25.72 1.13
C ALA A 22 -0.95 25.30 1.88
N ALA A 23 -0.78 25.74 3.13
CA ALA A 23 0.34 25.36 3.96
C ALA A 23 0.32 23.85 4.30
N ALA A 24 -0.86 23.29 4.57
CA ALA A 24 -1.03 21.87 4.82
C ALA A 24 -0.71 21.02 3.59
N GLU A 25 -1.21 21.40 2.42
CA GLU A 25 -0.92 20.74 1.15
C GLU A 25 0.59 20.73 0.85
N ALA A 26 1.25 21.88 1.03
CA ALA A 26 2.69 21.97 0.86
C ALA A 26 3.46 21.06 1.82
N ALA A 27 3.06 21.03 3.10
CA ALA A 27 3.69 20.15 4.10
C ALA A 27 3.47 18.66 3.77
N ILE A 28 2.25 18.28 3.34
CA ILE A 28 1.92 16.90 2.96
C ILE A 28 2.70 16.48 1.72
N SER A 29 2.86 17.34 0.72
CA SER A 29 3.62 17.05 -0.49
C SER A 29 5.11 16.84 -0.23
N LEU A 30 5.66 17.50 0.80
CA LEU A 30 7.06 17.36 1.22
C LEU A 30 7.33 16.13 2.10
N ALA A 31 6.30 15.42 2.56
CA ALA A 31 6.48 14.20 3.35
C ALA A 31 7.24 13.14 2.51
N GLY A 32 8.50 12.88 2.85
CA GLY A 32 9.38 12.00 2.07
C GLY A 32 9.16 10.51 2.30
N ASP A 33 8.63 10.15 3.45
CA ASP A 33 8.46 8.77 3.90
C ASP A 33 7.12 8.53 4.60
N ARG A 34 6.83 7.27 4.88
CA ARG A 34 5.61 6.82 5.55
C ARG A 34 5.47 7.41 6.96
N ALA A 35 6.55 7.56 7.69
CA ALA A 35 6.52 8.06 9.06
C ALA A 35 6.16 9.55 9.11
N ALA A 36 6.73 10.36 8.22
CA ALA A 36 6.40 11.77 8.07
C ALA A 36 4.95 11.96 7.63
N TRP A 37 4.48 11.14 6.69
CA TRP A 37 3.09 11.17 6.26
C TRP A 37 2.11 10.80 7.39
N ASP A 38 2.38 9.73 8.16
CA ASP A 38 1.55 9.33 9.31
C ASP A 38 1.50 10.42 10.38
N ALA A 39 2.62 11.07 10.66
CA ALA A 39 2.67 12.19 11.61
C ALA A 39 1.77 13.35 11.17
N LEU A 40 1.81 13.72 9.88
CA LEU A 40 0.94 14.76 9.32
C LEU A 40 -0.53 14.33 9.34
N ARG A 41 -0.84 13.10 8.98
CA ARG A 41 -2.19 12.54 9.05
C ARG A 41 -2.76 12.62 10.47
N VAL A 42 -1.98 12.23 11.47
CA VAL A 42 -2.39 12.31 12.87
C VAL A 42 -2.57 13.76 13.33
N ALA A 43 -1.68 14.67 12.92
CA ALA A 43 -1.77 16.08 13.25
C ALA A 43 -3.02 16.75 12.67
N TRP A 44 -3.46 16.37 11.47
CA TRP A 44 -4.61 16.97 10.81
C TRP A 44 -5.94 16.23 11.10
N ILE A 45 -5.96 14.90 11.03
CA ILE A 45 -7.20 14.09 11.10
C ILE A 45 -7.26 13.26 12.40
N GLY A 46 -6.28 13.38 13.28
CA GLY A 46 -6.21 12.61 14.53
C GLY A 46 -7.49 12.69 15.36
N ALA A 47 -8.01 11.54 15.82
CA ALA A 47 -9.30 11.45 16.50
C ALA A 47 -9.36 12.20 17.84
N ARG A 48 -8.22 12.39 18.52
CA ARG A 48 -8.16 13.06 19.84
C ARG A 48 -7.78 14.52 19.74
N SER A 49 -6.81 14.88 18.91
CA SER A 49 -6.20 16.22 18.83
C SER A 49 -5.92 16.67 17.41
N GLY A 50 -6.69 16.17 16.43
CA GLY A 50 -6.54 16.59 15.04
C GLY A 50 -6.99 18.04 14.84
N ARG A 51 -6.18 18.81 14.10
CA ARG A 51 -6.43 20.24 13.86
C ARG A 51 -7.78 20.51 13.18
N LEU A 52 -8.24 19.59 12.34
CA LEU A 52 -9.59 19.68 11.75
C LEU A 52 -10.68 19.60 12.81
N LYS A 53 -10.52 18.81 13.86
CA LYS A 53 -11.49 18.71 14.95
C LYS A 53 -11.54 20.00 15.79
N GLU A 54 -10.38 20.60 16.05
CA GLU A 54 -10.29 21.89 16.75
C GLU A 54 -11.00 23.00 15.96
N LEU A 55 -10.74 23.07 14.65
CA LEU A 55 -11.41 24.02 13.76
C LEU A 55 -12.92 23.77 13.67
N GLN A 56 -13.33 22.50 13.64
CA GLN A 56 -14.76 22.15 13.64
C GLN A 56 -15.46 22.62 14.91
N ALA A 57 -14.82 22.58 16.07
CA ALA A 57 -15.38 23.08 17.33
C ALA A 57 -15.56 24.60 17.36
N LEU A 58 -14.92 25.34 16.45
CA LEU A 58 -15.07 26.79 16.32
C LEU A 58 -16.24 27.19 15.41
N VAL A 59 -16.79 26.27 14.59
CA VAL A 59 -17.93 26.52 13.69
C VAL A 59 -19.12 27.19 14.40
N PRO A 60 -19.59 26.74 15.60
CA PRO A 60 -20.71 27.38 16.29
C PRO A 60 -20.38 28.78 16.82
N LYS A 61 -19.09 29.12 16.98
CA LYS A 61 -18.62 30.42 17.51
C LYS A 61 -18.34 31.44 16.41
N ALA A 62 -18.34 31.02 15.14
CA ALA A 62 -18.06 31.91 14.01
C ALA A 62 -19.16 32.97 13.82
N PRO A 63 -18.79 34.21 13.47
CA PRO A 63 -19.74 35.28 13.21
C PRO A 63 -20.65 35.00 12.00
N ASP A 64 -20.08 34.39 10.94
CA ASP A 64 -20.83 33.86 9.80
C ASP A 64 -20.62 32.34 9.71
N LYS A 65 -21.54 31.59 10.30
CA LYS A 65 -21.49 30.11 10.37
C LYS A 65 -21.54 29.45 8.98
N ARG A 66 -22.24 30.11 8.03
CA ARG A 66 -22.40 29.54 6.69
C ARG A 66 -21.11 29.68 5.86
N ALA A 67 -20.53 30.86 5.84
CA ALA A 67 -19.28 31.13 5.15
C ALA A 67 -18.12 30.32 5.77
N PHE A 68 -18.02 30.32 7.09
CA PHE A 68 -17.02 29.55 7.80
C PHE A 68 -17.19 28.03 7.58
N GLY A 69 -18.41 27.51 7.62
CA GLY A 69 -18.70 26.10 7.37
C GLY A 69 -18.34 25.67 5.95
N ALA A 70 -18.60 26.51 4.95
CA ALA A 70 -18.20 26.25 3.56
C ALA A 70 -16.68 26.24 3.40
N ALA A 71 -15.97 27.22 3.96
CA ALA A 71 -14.52 27.29 3.93
C ALA A 71 -13.87 26.11 4.69
N PHE A 72 -14.42 25.72 5.84
CA PHE A 72 -13.96 24.54 6.59
C PHE A 72 -14.14 23.25 5.79
N ASN A 73 -15.28 23.04 5.13
CA ASN A 73 -15.49 21.87 4.29
C ASN A 73 -14.53 21.84 3.11
N ALA A 74 -14.27 22.99 2.48
CA ALA A 74 -13.28 23.09 1.41
C ALA A 74 -11.87 22.74 1.90
N LEU A 75 -11.44 23.28 3.03
CA LEU A 75 -10.16 22.96 3.68
C LEU A 75 -10.06 21.45 3.97
N ARG A 76 -11.09 20.86 4.55
CA ARG A 76 -11.12 19.44 4.89
C ARG A 76 -10.95 18.58 3.66
N LEU A 77 -11.73 18.81 2.60
CA LEU A 77 -11.65 18.04 1.35
C LEU A 77 -10.28 18.16 0.69
N ARG A 78 -9.67 19.35 0.71
CA ARG A 78 -8.32 19.55 0.16
C ARG A 78 -7.25 18.76 0.93
N ILE A 79 -7.30 18.78 2.26
CA ILE A 79 -6.36 18.02 3.11
C ILE A 79 -6.55 16.52 2.91
N GLU A 80 -7.79 16.03 2.90
CA GLU A 80 -8.08 14.61 2.66
C GLU A 80 -7.58 14.17 1.28
N ALA A 81 -7.79 14.98 0.25
CA ALA A 81 -7.31 14.69 -1.10
C ALA A 81 -5.76 14.69 -1.18
N ALA A 82 -5.11 15.67 -0.56
CA ALA A 82 -3.64 15.75 -0.53
C ALA A 82 -3.02 14.54 0.20
N LEU A 83 -3.59 14.14 1.34
CA LEU A 83 -3.14 12.97 2.08
C LEU A 83 -3.33 11.67 1.27
N ALA A 84 -4.47 11.51 0.59
CA ALA A 84 -4.72 10.35 -0.25
C ALA A 84 -3.77 10.29 -1.45
N ALA A 85 -3.53 11.41 -2.12
CA ALA A 85 -2.59 11.48 -3.23
C ALA A 85 -1.16 11.12 -2.80
N ARG A 86 -0.71 11.65 -1.66
CA ARG A 86 0.63 11.37 -1.14
C ARG A 86 0.77 9.93 -0.65
N ASP A 87 -0.25 9.35 -0.03
CA ASP A 87 -0.29 7.94 0.36
C ASP A 87 -0.11 7.01 -0.84
N ALA A 88 -0.84 7.26 -1.92
CA ALA A 88 -0.71 6.49 -3.15
C ALA A 88 0.70 6.59 -3.76
N GLU A 89 1.33 7.76 -3.72
CA GLU A 89 2.68 7.97 -4.23
C GLU A 89 3.74 7.24 -3.38
N ILE A 90 3.65 7.38 -2.05
CA ILE A 90 4.55 6.66 -1.12
C ILE A 90 4.39 5.15 -1.30
N GLY A 91 3.15 4.64 -1.37
CA GLY A 91 2.88 3.22 -1.60
C GLY A 91 3.48 2.71 -2.91
N ARG A 92 3.42 3.49 -3.98
CA ARG A 92 4.05 3.14 -5.25
C ARG A 92 5.58 3.08 -5.14
N LEU A 93 6.20 4.04 -4.46
CA LEU A 93 7.65 4.05 -4.25
C LEU A 93 8.12 2.89 -3.37
N GLU A 94 7.37 2.57 -2.30
CA GLU A 94 7.63 1.42 -1.42
C GLU A 94 7.56 0.10 -2.21
N GLU A 95 6.54 -0.06 -3.07
CA GLU A 95 6.38 -1.24 -3.91
C GLU A 95 7.50 -1.37 -4.95
N GLU A 96 7.87 -0.27 -5.63
CA GLU A 96 9.01 -0.26 -6.55
C GLU A 96 10.32 -0.63 -5.84
N ALA A 97 10.54 -0.12 -4.64
CA ALA A 97 11.72 -0.47 -3.83
C ALA A 97 11.71 -1.95 -3.44
N ARG A 98 10.55 -2.49 -3.05
CA ARG A 98 10.37 -3.91 -2.73
C ARG A 98 10.66 -4.79 -3.94
N LEU A 99 10.11 -4.46 -5.11
CA LEU A 99 10.34 -5.20 -6.34
C LEU A 99 11.81 -5.18 -6.77
N ARG A 100 12.50 -4.04 -6.60
CA ARG A 100 13.95 -3.95 -6.87
C ARG A 100 14.76 -4.83 -5.92
N ALA A 101 14.40 -4.82 -4.62
CA ALA A 101 15.11 -5.62 -3.60
C ALA A 101 14.90 -7.13 -3.78
N THR A 102 13.74 -7.55 -4.29
CA THR A 102 13.40 -8.95 -4.54
C THR A 102 13.72 -9.43 -5.96
N ARG A 103 14.35 -8.57 -6.78
CA ARG A 103 14.69 -8.93 -8.16
C ARG A 103 15.64 -10.11 -8.19
N ILE A 104 15.21 -11.21 -8.83
CA ILE A 104 16.00 -12.39 -9.05
C ILE A 104 16.70 -12.26 -10.41
N ASP A 105 18.00 -12.58 -10.46
CA ASP A 105 18.72 -12.65 -11.72
C ASP A 105 18.32 -13.95 -12.45
N VAL A 106 17.45 -13.81 -13.44
CA VAL A 106 16.97 -14.94 -14.27
C VAL A 106 17.99 -15.42 -15.30
N THR A 107 19.14 -14.74 -15.46
CA THR A 107 20.22 -15.17 -16.36
C THR A 107 21.07 -16.27 -15.75
N LEU A 108 21.01 -16.46 -14.44
CA LEU A 108 21.70 -17.55 -13.77
C LEU A 108 21.06 -18.89 -14.17
N PRO A 109 21.88 -19.90 -14.56
CA PRO A 109 21.36 -21.22 -14.92
C PRO A 109 20.64 -21.83 -13.72
N GLY A 110 19.39 -22.24 -13.93
CA GLY A 110 18.60 -22.94 -12.91
C GLY A 110 19.30 -24.26 -12.48
N ARG A 111 18.98 -24.72 -11.27
CA ARG A 111 19.40 -26.01 -10.79
C ARG A 111 18.83 -27.09 -11.72
N ARG A 112 19.69 -27.75 -12.49
CA ARG A 112 19.24 -28.88 -13.31
C ARG A 112 18.88 -30.03 -12.36
N PRO A 113 17.66 -30.59 -12.44
CA PRO A 113 17.36 -31.82 -11.73
C PRO A 113 18.30 -32.90 -12.20
N ALA A 114 18.79 -33.75 -11.29
CA ALA A 114 19.57 -34.91 -11.67
C ALA A 114 18.74 -35.83 -12.58
N SER A 115 19.29 -36.25 -13.70
CA SER A 115 18.62 -37.26 -14.54
C SER A 115 18.33 -38.49 -13.72
N GLY A 116 17.06 -38.86 -13.60
CA GLY A 116 16.67 -40.10 -12.95
C GLY A 116 17.22 -41.32 -13.76
N SER A 117 17.50 -42.41 -13.08
CA SER A 117 17.75 -43.70 -13.71
C SER A 117 16.47 -44.53 -13.74
N LEU A 118 16.37 -45.41 -14.76
CA LEU A 118 15.25 -46.34 -14.82
C LEU A 118 15.36 -47.34 -13.67
N HIS A 119 14.21 -47.71 -13.10
CA HIS A 119 14.17 -48.75 -12.07
C HIS A 119 14.74 -50.06 -12.63
N PRO A 120 15.52 -50.84 -11.85
CA PRO A 120 16.11 -52.11 -12.32
C PRO A 120 15.10 -53.08 -12.94
N VAL A 121 13.91 -53.20 -12.37
CA VAL A 121 12.81 -54.01 -12.93
C VAL A 121 12.44 -53.58 -14.34
N THR A 122 12.34 -52.26 -14.58
CA THR A 122 12.01 -51.74 -15.92
C THR A 122 13.13 -52.04 -16.94
N LEU A 123 14.39 -52.04 -16.51
CA LEU A 123 15.49 -52.40 -17.37
C LEU A 123 15.42 -53.88 -17.78
N VAL A 124 15.23 -54.77 -16.82
CA VAL A 124 15.06 -56.22 -17.07
C VAL A 124 13.85 -56.49 -17.96
N SER A 125 12.70 -55.84 -17.68
CA SER A 125 11.51 -55.97 -18.51
C SER A 125 11.78 -55.59 -19.97
N ARG A 126 12.49 -54.49 -20.22
CA ARG A 126 12.88 -54.06 -21.58
C ARG A 126 13.84 -55.03 -22.26
N GLU A 127 14.77 -55.61 -21.52
CA GLU A 127 15.65 -56.64 -22.08
C GLU A 127 14.87 -57.89 -22.48
N ILE A 128 13.96 -58.38 -21.66
CA ILE A 128 13.08 -59.50 -21.96
C ILE A 128 12.23 -59.19 -23.21
N GLU A 129 11.60 -58.02 -23.25
CA GLU A 129 10.83 -57.60 -24.43
C GLU A 129 11.69 -57.58 -25.71
N ALA A 130 12.93 -57.10 -25.64
CA ALA A 130 13.84 -57.05 -26.78
C ALA A 130 14.18 -58.45 -27.31
N VAL A 131 14.42 -59.41 -26.40
CA VAL A 131 14.67 -60.81 -26.77
C VAL A 131 13.45 -61.40 -27.48
N PHE A 132 12.24 -61.24 -26.92
CA PHE A 132 11.03 -61.79 -27.55
C PHE A 132 10.71 -61.09 -28.89
N ARG A 133 10.93 -59.80 -29.00
CA ARG A 133 10.79 -59.11 -30.31
C ARG A 133 11.74 -59.61 -31.35
N SER A 134 12.98 -59.97 -30.99
CA SER A 134 13.95 -60.58 -31.92
C SER A 134 13.52 -61.95 -32.44
N LEU A 135 12.69 -62.63 -31.66
CA LEU A 135 12.09 -63.93 -32.03
C LEU A 135 10.76 -63.80 -32.82
N GLY A 136 10.35 -62.58 -33.14
CA GLY A 136 9.14 -62.32 -33.96
C GLY A 136 7.85 -62.12 -33.16
N TYR A 137 7.92 -61.99 -31.83
CA TYR A 137 6.75 -61.68 -30.99
C TYR A 137 6.47 -60.19 -30.97
N SER A 138 5.22 -59.83 -30.80
CA SER A 138 4.80 -58.46 -30.56
C SER A 138 4.32 -58.30 -29.12
N VAL A 139 4.59 -57.11 -28.55
CA VAL A 139 4.09 -56.74 -27.21
C VAL A 139 2.67 -56.21 -27.37
N ALA A 140 1.72 -56.82 -26.65
CA ALA A 140 0.34 -56.37 -26.59
C ALA A 140 0.07 -55.85 -25.17
N GLU A 141 -0.45 -54.61 -25.06
CA GLU A 141 -0.94 -54.04 -23.80
C GLU A 141 -2.43 -54.34 -23.69
N GLY A 142 -2.85 -54.94 -22.59
CA GLY A 142 -4.26 -55.18 -22.27
C GLY A 142 -4.74 -54.28 -21.16
N PRO A 143 -6.06 -54.09 -21.02
CA PRO A 143 -6.62 -53.38 -19.89
C PRO A 143 -6.35 -54.18 -18.60
N GLU A 144 -5.87 -53.48 -17.58
CA GLU A 144 -5.83 -54.03 -16.22
C GLU A 144 -7.26 -54.03 -15.66
N ILE A 145 -7.71 -55.17 -15.14
CA ILE A 145 -9.03 -55.38 -14.56
C ILE A 145 -8.95 -55.18 -13.05
#